data_24111a0f0752dc88aa83db9222addff2
#
_entry.id   24111a0f0752dc88aa83db9222addff2
#
_cell.length_a   1.000
_cell.length_b   1.000
_cell.length_c   1.000
_cell.angle_alpha   90.00
_cell.angle_beta   90.00
_cell.angle_gamma   90.00
#
_symmetry.space_group_name_H-M   'P 1'
#
loop_
_entity.id
_entity.type
_entity.pdbx_description
1 polymer ?
#
loop_
_entity_poly.entity_id
_entity_poly.type
_entity_poly.pdbx_seq_one_letter_code
_entity_poly.pdbx_strand_id
1 'polypeptide(L)'
;MKRVLFSAILLAIVIVAGGCRTKSALPEKNTMGKAYDVVVMCNDDVWRGDLSYAVCDLLEERAPGLTRPEGYFNIVKQVEPAKATELDRKYPNMLIISINPTVSQATYSLSKNTYARPQTLITVTAPSVESATAFITEATPTLRAEFEKGERNTNNTYNAARPADKLMEDFKEHTGLDMVIPAYFYKATTRDSELLWYIRDFPKRADYIFAFTIPVDSSLPEDMRAFSVMSAIDNKLATISSKGAEHSYMRLSNEPSSMTFTPEVMIAGRQWMEIRCWWEVANDFMGGPMVAFVNVDNTTNIATVIMFAIYAPEDSQRNLIRELEHLMYTISN
;
A
#
# COMPACT_ATOMS: atom_id res chain seq x y z
N MET A 1 -12.95 79.03 -18.95
CA MET A 1 -12.63 77.63 -19.28
C MET A 1 -11.94 76.97 -18.07
N LYS A 2 -12.72 76.26 -17.29
CA LYS A 2 -12.19 75.54 -16.12
C LYS A 2 -12.27 74.04 -16.41
N ARG A 3 -11.11 73.39 -16.46
CA ARG A 3 -10.99 71.94 -16.58
C ARG A 3 -11.12 71.29 -15.19
N VAL A 4 -12.11 70.45 -15.02
CA VAL A 4 -12.32 69.65 -13.82
C VAL A 4 -11.62 68.31 -14.11
N LEU A 5 -10.59 67.98 -13.31
CA LEU A 5 -9.97 66.64 -13.29
C LEU A 5 -10.81 65.74 -12.38
N PHE A 6 -11.36 64.66 -12.97
CA PHE A 6 -11.93 63.55 -12.20
C PHE A 6 -10.79 62.54 -11.90
N SER A 7 -10.42 62.45 -10.61
CA SER A 7 -9.57 61.36 -10.14
C SER A 7 -10.43 60.15 -9.84
N ALA A 8 -10.28 59.11 -10.64
CA ALA A 8 -10.86 57.82 -10.36
C ALA A 8 -9.99 57.04 -9.35
N ILE A 9 -10.52 56.82 -8.14
CA ILE A 9 -9.90 55.97 -7.12
C ILE A 9 -10.31 54.53 -7.46
N LEU A 10 -9.34 53.72 -7.92
CA LEU A 10 -9.51 52.30 -8.17
C LEU A 10 -9.36 51.56 -6.83
N LEU A 11 -10.48 51.12 -6.24
CA LEU A 11 -10.53 50.32 -5.02
C LEU A 11 -10.23 48.85 -5.41
N ALA A 12 -9.01 48.40 -5.17
CA ALA A 12 -8.64 46.99 -5.35
C ALA A 12 -9.20 46.18 -4.17
N ILE A 13 -10.30 45.45 -4.44
CA ILE A 13 -10.83 44.45 -3.50
C ILE A 13 -9.93 43.19 -3.62
N VAL A 14 -9.05 43.01 -2.64
CA VAL A 14 -8.33 41.73 -2.46
C VAL A 14 -9.31 40.73 -1.86
N ILE A 15 -9.86 39.88 -2.71
CA ILE A 15 -10.64 38.70 -2.25
C ILE A 15 -9.62 37.70 -1.74
N VAL A 16 -9.41 37.67 -0.42
CA VAL A 16 -8.73 36.54 0.25
C VAL A 16 -9.71 35.35 0.16
N ALA A 17 -9.55 34.53 -0.87
CA ALA A 17 -10.18 33.24 -0.95
C ALA A 17 -9.54 32.34 0.13
N GLY A 18 -10.02 32.43 1.36
CA GLY A 18 -9.81 31.42 2.38
C GLY A 18 -10.44 30.13 1.87
N GLY A 19 -9.61 29.27 1.30
CA GLY A 19 -10.04 27.94 0.86
C GLY A 19 -10.42 27.11 2.08
N CYS A 20 -11.66 27.21 2.53
CA CYS A 20 -12.27 26.13 3.28
C CYS A 20 -12.21 24.88 2.39
N ARG A 21 -11.28 23.96 2.65
CA ARG A 21 -11.35 22.61 2.10
C ARG A 21 -12.68 22.02 2.55
N THR A 22 -13.67 22.07 1.68
CA THR A 22 -14.92 21.32 1.85
C THR A 22 -14.51 19.86 1.94
N LYS A 23 -14.86 19.18 3.05
CA LYS A 23 -14.71 17.74 3.17
C LYS A 23 -15.32 17.12 1.92
N SER A 24 -14.49 16.53 1.06
CA SER A 24 -14.99 15.90 -0.16
C SER A 24 -15.95 14.77 0.22
N ALA A 25 -17.02 14.60 -0.52
CA ALA A 25 -17.90 13.46 -0.36
C ALA A 25 -17.07 12.17 -0.54
N LEU A 26 -17.38 11.14 0.26
CA LEU A 26 -16.72 9.84 0.07
C LEU A 26 -16.98 9.36 -1.36
N PRO A 27 -15.97 8.77 -2.01
CA PRO A 27 -16.13 8.19 -3.32
C PRO A 27 -17.26 7.14 -3.34
N GLU A 28 -18.01 7.09 -4.42
CA GLU A 28 -19.03 6.07 -4.59
C GLU A 28 -18.41 4.67 -4.58
N LYS A 29 -18.98 3.76 -3.78
CA LYS A 29 -18.61 2.36 -3.74
C LYS A 29 -19.83 1.48 -3.89
N ASN A 30 -19.87 0.70 -4.96
CA ASN A 30 -20.89 -0.32 -5.18
C ASN A 30 -20.31 -1.71 -5.53
N THR A 31 -19.00 -1.89 -5.31
CA THR A 31 -18.37 -3.21 -5.35
C THR A 31 -18.78 -4.04 -4.14
N MET A 32 -18.82 -5.35 -4.35
CA MET A 32 -19.05 -6.38 -3.33
C MET A 32 -17.72 -7.05 -2.96
N GLY A 33 -17.71 -7.79 -1.85
CA GLY A 33 -16.51 -8.47 -1.38
C GLY A 33 -15.53 -7.55 -0.65
N LYS A 34 -14.38 -8.10 -0.36
CA LYS A 34 -13.28 -7.41 0.35
C LYS A 34 -12.25 -6.90 -0.66
N ALA A 35 -11.39 -6.00 -0.23
CA ALA A 35 -10.18 -5.68 -0.97
C ALA A 35 -9.38 -6.95 -1.25
N TYR A 36 -8.74 -7.03 -2.41
CA TYR A 36 -7.98 -8.19 -2.91
C TYR A 36 -8.81 -9.45 -3.21
N ASP A 37 -10.14 -9.42 -3.12
CA ASP A 37 -10.98 -10.48 -3.66
C ASP A 37 -11.03 -10.40 -5.18
N VAL A 38 -10.86 -11.54 -5.86
CA VAL A 38 -10.87 -11.66 -7.32
C VAL A 38 -11.90 -12.69 -7.77
N VAL A 39 -12.69 -12.34 -8.76
CA VAL A 39 -13.49 -13.30 -9.53
C VAL A 39 -12.77 -13.62 -10.83
N VAL A 40 -12.55 -14.92 -11.08
CA VAL A 40 -11.98 -15.41 -12.34
C VAL A 40 -13.11 -15.87 -13.26
N MET A 41 -13.20 -15.27 -14.45
CA MET A 41 -14.15 -15.68 -15.48
C MET A 41 -13.43 -16.45 -16.58
N CYS A 42 -13.73 -17.73 -16.66
CA CYS A 42 -13.15 -18.65 -17.62
C CYS A 42 -14.12 -19.81 -17.86
N ASN A 43 -14.17 -20.36 -19.06
CA ASN A 43 -14.97 -21.55 -19.34
C ASN A 43 -14.44 -22.76 -18.55
N ASP A 44 -15.33 -23.63 -18.08
CA ASP A 44 -14.99 -24.78 -17.23
C ASP A 44 -14.06 -25.80 -17.92
N ASP A 45 -14.14 -25.92 -19.25
CA ASP A 45 -13.25 -26.75 -20.04
C ASP A 45 -11.85 -26.18 -20.21
N VAL A 46 -11.73 -24.86 -20.10
CA VAL A 46 -10.46 -24.10 -20.14
C VAL A 46 -9.83 -24.04 -18.75
N TRP A 47 -10.64 -23.95 -17.69
CA TRP A 47 -10.19 -23.87 -16.29
C TRP A 47 -9.72 -25.25 -15.78
N ARG A 48 -8.64 -25.77 -16.33
CA ARG A 48 -8.08 -27.08 -15.95
C ARG A 48 -6.57 -27.11 -16.07
N GLY A 49 -5.96 -28.03 -15.31
CA GLY A 49 -4.53 -28.30 -15.39
C GLY A 49 -3.65 -27.06 -15.22
N ASP A 50 -2.70 -26.89 -16.12
CA ASP A 50 -1.64 -25.88 -16.01
C ASP A 50 -2.17 -24.45 -16.01
N LEU A 51 -3.29 -24.16 -16.69
CA LEU A 51 -3.88 -22.82 -16.69
C LEU A 51 -4.38 -22.44 -15.29
N SER A 52 -5.09 -23.34 -14.61
CA SER A 52 -5.57 -23.06 -13.26
C SER A 52 -4.41 -22.88 -12.28
N TYR A 53 -3.33 -23.65 -12.41
CA TYR A 53 -2.13 -23.47 -11.61
C TYR A 53 -1.46 -22.11 -11.88
N ALA A 54 -1.29 -21.72 -13.13
CA ALA A 54 -0.71 -20.41 -13.48
C ALA A 54 -1.52 -19.24 -12.91
N VAL A 55 -2.86 -19.34 -12.89
CA VAL A 55 -3.72 -18.31 -12.28
C VAL A 55 -3.65 -18.35 -10.75
N CYS A 56 -3.58 -19.53 -10.13
CA CYS A 56 -3.33 -19.63 -8.69
C CYS A 56 -1.97 -19.03 -8.31
N ASP A 57 -0.91 -19.29 -9.06
CA ASP A 57 0.41 -18.70 -8.85
C ASP A 57 0.37 -17.18 -9.02
N LEU A 58 -0.36 -16.67 -10.04
CA LEU A 58 -0.56 -15.23 -10.22
C LEU A 58 -1.21 -14.58 -9.00
N LEU A 59 -2.26 -15.19 -8.45
CA LEU A 59 -3.14 -14.53 -7.47
C LEU A 59 -2.91 -15.00 -6.04
N GLU A 60 -2.66 -16.27 -5.79
CA GLU A 60 -2.63 -16.87 -4.45
C GLU A 60 -1.23 -17.30 -4.00
N GLU A 61 -0.17 -17.01 -4.79
CA GLU A 61 1.19 -17.12 -4.28
C GLU A 61 1.31 -16.34 -2.96
N ARG A 62 2.08 -16.90 -2.02
CA ARG A 62 2.24 -16.35 -0.68
C ARG A 62 2.79 -14.92 -0.73
N ALA A 63 2.05 -13.96 -0.16
CA ALA A 63 2.52 -12.60 0.03
C ALA A 63 3.64 -12.56 1.08
N PRO A 64 4.75 -11.85 0.81
CA PRO A 64 5.89 -11.81 1.70
C PRO A 64 5.63 -10.99 2.97
N GLY A 65 6.40 -11.28 4.04
CA GLY A 65 6.42 -10.50 5.27
C GLY A 65 5.22 -10.71 6.21
N LEU A 66 4.31 -11.63 5.91
CA LEU A 66 3.15 -11.94 6.76
C LEU A 66 3.49 -13.03 7.77
N THR A 67 2.99 -12.91 9.02
CA THR A 67 3.21 -13.94 10.05
C THR A 67 2.41 -15.21 9.81
N ARG A 68 1.34 -15.11 8.99
CA ARG A 68 0.53 -16.24 8.51
C ARG A 68 0.53 -16.28 7.00
N PRO A 69 0.47 -17.48 6.39
CA PRO A 69 0.43 -17.61 4.95
C PRO A 69 -0.92 -17.07 4.41
N GLU A 70 -0.85 -16.01 3.62
CA GLU A 70 -1.95 -15.44 2.85
C GLU A 70 -1.45 -15.16 1.44
N GLY A 71 -2.29 -15.40 0.41
CA GLY A 71 -1.94 -15.10 -0.98
C GLY A 71 -1.89 -13.60 -1.26
N TYR A 72 -1.31 -13.20 -2.39
CA TYR A 72 -1.38 -11.81 -2.85
C TYR A 72 -2.82 -11.34 -3.04
N PHE A 73 -3.67 -12.21 -3.56
CA PHE A 73 -5.11 -12.04 -3.74
C PHE A 73 -5.84 -13.27 -3.24
N ASN A 74 -7.17 -13.21 -3.26
CA ASN A 74 -8.04 -14.31 -2.89
C ASN A 74 -9.00 -14.61 -4.05
N ILE A 75 -8.90 -15.79 -4.66
CA ILE A 75 -9.85 -16.24 -5.68
C ILE A 75 -11.13 -16.66 -4.96
N VAL A 76 -12.13 -15.78 -4.93
CA VAL A 76 -13.42 -16.08 -4.27
C VAL A 76 -14.30 -17.00 -5.09
N LYS A 77 -14.14 -16.97 -6.43
CA LYS A 77 -14.93 -17.77 -7.35
C LYS A 77 -14.29 -17.84 -8.73
N GLN A 78 -14.36 -19.02 -9.33
CA GLN A 78 -14.27 -19.19 -10.78
C GLN A 78 -15.68 -19.39 -11.34
N VAL A 79 -16.01 -18.79 -12.47
CA VAL A 79 -17.31 -18.87 -13.11
C VAL A 79 -17.20 -18.77 -14.63
N GLU A 80 -17.99 -19.55 -15.36
CA GLU A 80 -18.12 -19.37 -16.81
C GLU A 80 -18.75 -18.01 -17.13
N PRO A 81 -18.24 -17.26 -18.13
CA PRO A 81 -18.78 -15.96 -18.51
C PRO A 81 -20.30 -15.95 -18.78
N ALA A 82 -20.81 -17.05 -19.38
CA ALA A 82 -22.23 -17.23 -19.69
C ALA A 82 -23.10 -17.49 -18.45
N LYS A 83 -22.51 -18.01 -17.35
CA LYS A 83 -23.19 -18.33 -16.09
C LYS A 83 -23.01 -17.23 -15.05
N ALA A 84 -22.16 -16.22 -15.32
CA ALA A 84 -21.84 -15.15 -14.38
C ALA A 84 -23.06 -14.27 -14.12
N THR A 85 -23.40 -14.16 -12.85
CA THR A 85 -24.49 -13.28 -12.38
C THR A 85 -24.05 -11.80 -12.34
N GLU A 86 -25.01 -10.89 -12.13
CA GLU A 86 -24.69 -9.49 -11.89
C GLU A 86 -23.83 -9.31 -10.63
N LEU A 87 -24.04 -10.12 -9.59
CA LEU A 87 -23.26 -10.07 -8.36
C LEU A 87 -21.81 -10.50 -8.59
N ASP A 88 -21.57 -11.55 -9.39
CA ASP A 88 -20.22 -11.99 -9.75
C ASP A 88 -19.41 -10.89 -10.45
N ARG A 89 -20.07 -9.98 -11.14
CA ARG A 89 -19.46 -8.86 -11.86
C ARG A 89 -19.15 -7.65 -10.97
N LYS A 90 -19.61 -7.65 -9.72
CA LYS A 90 -19.43 -6.50 -8.78
C LYS A 90 -18.22 -6.64 -7.84
N TYR A 91 -17.34 -7.61 -8.03
CA TYR A 91 -16.12 -7.71 -7.21
C TYR A 91 -15.10 -6.64 -7.61
N PRO A 92 -14.21 -6.23 -6.66
CA PRO A 92 -13.24 -5.17 -6.91
C PRO A 92 -12.21 -5.55 -7.96
N ASN A 93 -11.89 -6.84 -8.07
CA ASN A 93 -10.96 -7.33 -9.07
C ASN A 93 -11.59 -8.46 -9.87
N MET A 94 -11.34 -8.45 -11.18
CA MET A 94 -11.81 -9.48 -12.10
C MET A 94 -10.71 -9.86 -13.08
N LEU A 95 -10.52 -11.16 -13.27
CA LEU A 95 -9.68 -11.73 -14.33
C LEU A 95 -10.55 -12.49 -15.30
N ILE A 96 -10.60 -12.05 -16.55
CA ILE A 96 -11.29 -12.77 -17.63
C ILE A 96 -10.24 -13.45 -18.50
N ILE A 97 -10.43 -14.75 -18.78
CA ILE A 97 -9.58 -15.51 -19.69
C ILE A 97 -10.44 -15.93 -20.89
N SER A 98 -10.07 -15.44 -22.08
CA SER A 98 -10.77 -15.64 -23.34
C SER A 98 -9.88 -16.35 -24.33
N ILE A 99 -10.27 -17.54 -24.75
CA ILE A 99 -9.60 -18.26 -25.83
C ILE A 99 -10.26 -17.88 -27.15
N ASN A 100 -9.46 -17.27 -28.02
CA ASN A 100 -9.90 -16.81 -29.33
C ASN A 100 -8.87 -17.24 -30.41
N PRO A 101 -9.14 -18.33 -31.19
CA PRO A 101 -8.19 -18.80 -32.18
C PRO A 101 -7.87 -17.84 -33.34
N THR A 102 -8.60 -16.73 -33.44
CA THR A 102 -8.36 -15.72 -34.49
C THR A 102 -7.26 -14.72 -34.13
N VAL A 103 -6.83 -14.61 -32.85
CA VAL A 103 -5.71 -13.76 -32.46
C VAL A 103 -4.38 -14.48 -32.73
N SER A 104 -3.35 -13.72 -33.12
CA SER A 104 -2.05 -14.29 -33.45
C SER A 104 -1.17 -14.61 -32.23
N GLN A 105 -1.42 -13.92 -31.11
CA GLN A 105 -0.64 -14.06 -29.88
C GLN A 105 -1.49 -13.73 -28.66
N ALA A 106 -1.04 -14.19 -27.49
CA ALA A 106 -1.66 -13.84 -26.23
C ALA A 106 -1.34 -12.37 -25.86
N THR A 107 -2.33 -11.71 -25.28
CA THR A 107 -2.23 -10.33 -24.81
C THR A 107 -3.18 -10.08 -23.65
N TYR A 108 -3.02 -8.94 -22.94
CA TYR A 108 -4.02 -8.52 -21.97
C TYR A 108 -4.52 -7.10 -22.24
N SER A 109 -5.71 -6.83 -21.73
CA SER A 109 -6.27 -5.49 -21.66
C SER A 109 -6.72 -5.16 -20.23
N LEU A 110 -6.59 -3.90 -19.87
CA LEU A 110 -6.98 -3.37 -18.54
C LEU A 110 -8.19 -2.46 -18.72
N SER A 111 -9.23 -2.70 -17.93
CA SER A 111 -10.41 -1.84 -17.84
C SER A 111 -10.68 -1.48 -16.39
N LYS A 112 -11.24 -0.29 -16.16
CA LYS A 112 -11.59 0.18 -14.82
C LYS A 112 -13.07 0.50 -14.74
N ASN A 113 -13.69 0.14 -13.60
CA ASN A 113 -15.08 0.51 -13.30
C ASN A 113 -16.10 0.05 -14.37
N THR A 114 -15.88 -1.14 -14.95
CA THR A 114 -16.74 -1.66 -16.04
C THR A 114 -18.13 -2.04 -15.55
N TYR A 115 -18.21 -2.74 -14.43
CA TYR A 115 -19.47 -3.23 -13.86
C TYR A 115 -19.78 -2.64 -12.49
N ALA A 116 -18.77 -2.21 -11.77
CA ALA A 116 -18.89 -1.65 -10.43
C ALA A 116 -17.78 -0.61 -10.18
N ARG A 117 -17.89 0.14 -9.08
CA ARG A 117 -16.88 1.13 -8.67
C ARG A 117 -16.54 0.97 -7.19
N PRO A 118 -15.25 0.97 -6.85
CA PRO A 118 -14.05 0.91 -7.70
C PRO A 118 -13.81 -0.52 -8.22
N GLN A 119 -13.35 -0.69 -9.46
CA GLN A 119 -13.10 -2.02 -10.03
C GLN A 119 -11.89 -2.01 -10.97
N THR A 120 -11.06 -3.05 -10.87
CA THR A 120 -10.00 -3.38 -11.83
C THR A 120 -10.36 -4.68 -12.55
N LEU A 121 -10.43 -4.64 -13.88
CA LEU A 121 -10.72 -5.79 -14.71
C LEU A 121 -9.57 -6.00 -15.68
N ILE A 122 -8.97 -7.18 -15.63
CA ILE A 122 -7.96 -7.64 -16.59
C ILE A 122 -8.59 -8.72 -17.47
N THR A 123 -8.47 -8.57 -18.78
CA THR A 123 -8.86 -9.60 -19.75
C THR A 123 -7.62 -10.10 -20.45
N VAL A 124 -7.31 -11.39 -20.31
CA VAL A 124 -6.29 -12.09 -21.09
C VAL A 124 -6.98 -12.75 -22.28
N THR A 125 -6.52 -12.46 -23.49
CA THR A 125 -7.00 -13.07 -24.74
C THR A 125 -5.86 -13.82 -25.40
N ALA A 126 -6.05 -15.10 -25.72
CA ALA A 126 -5.01 -15.96 -26.28
C ALA A 126 -5.59 -16.90 -27.37
N PRO A 127 -4.76 -17.35 -28.35
CA PRO A 127 -5.22 -18.25 -29.41
C PRO A 127 -5.51 -19.65 -28.92
N SER A 128 -4.89 -20.10 -27.83
CA SER A 128 -5.10 -21.43 -27.22
C SER A 128 -4.92 -21.41 -25.72
N VAL A 129 -5.29 -22.46 -25.01
CA VAL A 129 -5.11 -22.62 -23.56
C VAL A 129 -3.63 -22.63 -23.20
N GLU A 130 -2.80 -23.33 -23.97
CA GLU A 130 -1.34 -23.36 -23.75
C GLU A 130 -0.71 -21.98 -23.87
N SER A 131 -1.16 -21.19 -24.87
CA SER A 131 -0.68 -19.82 -25.05
C SER A 131 -1.14 -18.91 -23.92
N ALA A 132 -2.37 -19.07 -23.42
CA ALA A 132 -2.85 -18.34 -22.24
C ALA A 132 -2.04 -18.66 -20.98
N THR A 133 -1.76 -19.95 -20.76
CA THR A 133 -0.96 -20.44 -19.62
C THR A 133 0.45 -19.85 -19.66
N ALA A 134 1.16 -19.98 -20.78
CA ALA A 134 2.51 -19.44 -20.94
C ALA A 134 2.53 -17.93 -20.72
N PHE A 135 1.58 -17.19 -21.30
CA PHE A 135 1.47 -15.75 -21.15
C PHE A 135 1.22 -15.34 -19.69
N ILE A 136 0.28 -15.98 -18.99
CA ILE A 136 -0.02 -15.66 -17.58
C ILE A 136 1.19 -15.92 -16.71
N THR A 137 1.90 -17.05 -16.93
CA THR A 137 3.11 -17.39 -16.19
C THR A 137 4.20 -16.32 -16.37
N GLU A 138 4.47 -15.91 -17.61
CA GLU A 138 5.48 -14.89 -17.93
C GLU A 138 5.06 -13.51 -17.43
N ALA A 139 3.79 -13.14 -17.62
CA ALA A 139 3.27 -11.82 -17.27
C ALA A 139 2.82 -11.70 -15.80
N THR A 140 2.98 -12.73 -14.98
CA THR A 140 2.56 -12.73 -13.56
C THR A 140 2.98 -11.46 -12.81
N PRO A 141 4.23 -10.99 -12.84
CA PRO A 141 4.61 -9.76 -12.12
C PRO A 141 3.83 -8.53 -12.61
N THR A 142 3.63 -8.42 -13.92
CA THR A 142 2.90 -7.29 -14.53
C THR A 142 1.42 -7.30 -14.20
N LEU A 143 0.76 -8.44 -14.36
CA LEU A 143 -0.68 -8.58 -14.10
C LEU A 143 -0.99 -8.37 -12.61
N ARG A 144 -0.13 -8.87 -11.73
CA ARG A 144 -0.22 -8.66 -10.28
C ARG A 144 -0.07 -7.19 -9.93
N ALA A 145 0.92 -6.51 -10.51
CA ALA A 145 1.15 -5.08 -10.28
C ALA A 145 -0.04 -4.21 -10.74
N GLU A 146 -0.75 -4.57 -11.82
CA GLU A 146 -1.94 -3.84 -12.27
C GLU A 146 -3.11 -3.98 -11.29
N PHE A 147 -3.35 -5.19 -10.74
CA PHE A 147 -4.34 -5.37 -9.69
C PHE A 147 -3.97 -4.62 -8.41
N GLU A 148 -2.74 -4.71 -7.94
CA GLU A 148 -2.25 -3.99 -6.77
C GLU A 148 -2.36 -2.47 -6.94
N LYS A 149 -2.05 -1.95 -8.12
CA LYS A 149 -2.24 -0.54 -8.45
C LYS A 149 -3.71 -0.11 -8.37
N GLY A 150 -4.62 -1.00 -8.78
CA GLY A 150 -6.06 -0.78 -8.63
C GLY A 150 -6.49 -0.65 -7.18
N GLU A 151 -6.08 -1.59 -6.33
CA GLU A 151 -6.36 -1.58 -4.89
C GLU A 151 -5.75 -0.35 -4.21
N ARG A 152 -4.50 -0.04 -4.51
CA ARG A 152 -3.80 1.15 -3.98
C ARG A 152 -4.50 2.45 -4.35
N ASN A 153 -4.88 2.62 -5.62
CA ASN A 153 -5.59 3.83 -6.06
C ASN A 153 -6.94 3.98 -5.36
N THR A 154 -7.66 2.87 -5.18
CA THR A 154 -8.92 2.83 -4.43
C THR A 154 -8.69 3.31 -3.00
N ASN A 155 -7.76 2.67 -2.30
CA ASN A 155 -7.48 2.95 -0.90
C ASN A 155 -7.03 4.40 -0.69
N ASN A 156 -6.09 4.89 -1.50
CA ASN A 156 -5.59 6.26 -1.40
C ASN A 156 -6.66 7.30 -1.72
N THR A 157 -7.61 7.01 -2.62
CA THR A 157 -8.75 7.89 -2.88
C THR A 157 -9.63 8.04 -1.63
N TYR A 158 -9.90 6.94 -0.90
CA TYR A 158 -10.66 7.00 0.35
C TYR A 158 -9.89 7.70 1.47
N ASN A 159 -8.60 7.45 1.60
CA ASN A 159 -7.74 8.07 2.61
C ASN A 159 -7.65 9.60 2.40
N ALA A 160 -7.47 10.03 1.16
CA ALA A 160 -7.41 11.45 0.80
C ALA A 160 -8.73 12.20 1.03
N ALA A 161 -9.86 11.51 1.06
CA ALA A 161 -11.16 12.14 1.34
C ALA A 161 -11.33 12.57 2.80
N ARG A 162 -10.54 12.01 3.73
CA ARG A 162 -10.60 12.32 5.17
C ARG A 162 -9.18 12.43 5.76
N PRO A 163 -8.41 13.47 5.42
CA PRO A 163 -7.06 13.64 5.92
C PRO A 163 -7.05 14.16 7.36
N ALA A 164 -5.97 13.86 8.09
CA ALA A 164 -5.63 14.42 9.38
C ALA A 164 -4.65 15.57 9.20
N ASP A 165 -5.12 16.77 8.85
CA ASP A 165 -4.28 17.91 8.46
C ASP A 165 -3.14 18.18 9.46
N LYS A 166 -3.44 18.16 10.76
CA LYS A 166 -2.42 18.39 11.83
C LYS A 166 -1.34 17.30 11.88
N LEU A 167 -1.69 16.04 11.64
CA LEU A 167 -0.70 14.96 11.61
C LEU A 167 0.13 15.01 10.33
N MET A 168 -0.45 15.47 9.24
CA MET A 168 0.27 15.68 7.99
C MET A 168 1.26 16.84 8.10
N GLU A 169 0.89 17.94 8.75
CA GLU A 169 1.79 19.06 9.06
C GLU A 169 2.97 18.59 9.93
N ASP A 170 2.68 17.89 11.04
CA ASP A 170 3.68 17.31 11.94
C ASP A 170 4.62 16.33 11.22
N PHE A 171 4.08 15.49 10.34
CA PHE A 171 4.86 14.56 9.51
C PHE A 171 5.80 15.32 8.57
N LYS A 172 5.29 16.36 7.90
CA LYS A 172 6.08 17.21 7.00
C LYS A 172 7.20 17.96 7.72
N GLU A 173 6.91 18.53 8.86
CA GLU A 173 7.92 19.22 9.71
C GLU A 173 9.05 18.28 10.09
N HIS A 174 8.73 17.02 10.37
CA HIS A 174 9.70 16.03 10.83
C HIS A 174 10.51 15.37 9.70
N THR A 175 9.88 15.09 8.55
CA THR A 175 10.49 14.31 7.45
C THR A 175 10.85 15.13 6.23
N GLY A 176 10.33 16.34 6.10
CA GLY A 176 10.41 17.16 4.88
C GLY A 176 9.53 16.66 3.74
N LEU A 177 8.64 15.69 3.98
CA LEU A 177 7.80 15.05 2.97
C LEU A 177 6.31 15.25 3.28
N ASP A 178 5.50 15.42 2.26
CA ASP A 178 4.05 15.34 2.39
C ASP A 178 3.60 13.88 2.24
N MET A 179 2.75 13.40 3.14
CA MET A 179 2.09 12.09 3.05
C MET A 179 0.64 12.21 3.56
N VAL A 180 -0.30 11.56 2.89
CA VAL A 180 -1.69 11.50 3.38
C VAL A 180 -1.75 10.62 4.62
N ILE A 181 -2.16 11.22 5.75
CA ILE A 181 -2.45 10.49 6.99
C ILE A 181 -3.95 10.59 7.24
N PRO A 182 -4.67 9.44 7.31
CA PRO A 182 -6.11 9.45 7.51
C PRO A 182 -6.53 9.95 8.89
N ALA A 183 -7.70 10.59 8.98
CA ALA A 183 -8.20 11.27 10.19
C ALA A 183 -8.48 10.34 11.39
N TYR A 184 -8.43 9.04 11.22
CA TYR A 184 -8.62 8.07 12.30
C TYR A 184 -7.33 7.66 13.02
N PHE A 185 -6.19 8.24 12.63
CA PHE A 185 -4.95 8.13 13.39
C PHE A 185 -4.83 9.24 14.43
N TYR A 186 -4.07 8.98 15.48
CA TYR A 186 -3.64 9.96 16.47
C TYR A 186 -2.15 9.79 16.79
N LYS A 187 -1.50 10.86 17.25
CA LYS A 187 -0.09 10.83 17.64
C LYS A 187 0.05 10.20 19.01
N ALA A 188 0.90 9.19 19.12
CA ALA A 188 1.29 8.59 20.38
C ALA A 188 2.43 9.38 21.05
N THR A 189 2.55 9.23 22.36
CA THR A 189 3.68 9.77 23.11
C THR A 189 4.81 8.74 23.16
N THR A 190 6.00 9.14 22.76
CA THR A 190 7.22 8.32 22.83
C THR A 190 8.21 8.93 23.81
N ARG A 191 9.22 8.15 24.25
CA ARG A 191 10.36 8.67 25.01
C ARG A 191 11.40 9.33 24.09
N ASP A 192 11.43 8.95 22.82
CA ASP A 192 12.30 9.50 21.80
C ASP A 192 11.52 10.57 21.02
N SER A 193 11.89 11.84 21.20
CA SER A 193 11.24 12.98 20.51
C SER A 193 11.47 13.00 18.99
N GLU A 194 12.48 12.27 18.50
CA GLU A 194 12.78 12.15 17.07
C GLU A 194 12.01 11.01 16.39
N LEU A 195 11.23 10.23 17.15
CA LEU A 195 10.38 9.18 16.62
C LEU A 195 8.94 9.67 16.52
N LEU A 196 8.44 9.87 15.32
CA LEU A 196 7.00 10.01 15.09
C LEU A 196 6.33 8.65 15.16
N TRP A 197 5.26 8.60 15.92
CA TRP A 197 4.44 7.40 16.06
C TRP A 197 2.97 7.76 16.01
N TYR A 198 2.28 7.32 14.95
CA TYR A 198 0.83 7.47 14.83
C TYR A 198 0.16 6.10 14.97
N ILE A 199 -0.96 6.08 15.69
CA ILE A 199 -1.70 4.87 16.05
C ILE A 199 -3.15 5.00 15.58
N ARG A 200 -3.69 3.88 15.10
CA ARG A 200 -5.11 3.62 14.95
C ARG A 200 -5.47 2.37 15.76
N ASP A 201 -6.18 2.55 16.86
CA ASP A 201 -6.50 1.48 17.80
C ASP A 201 -7.90 0.91 17.57
N PHE A 202 -8.00 -0.40 17.72
CA PHE A 202 -9.23 -1.18 17.82
C PHE A 202 -9.13 -2.13 19.03
N PRO A 203 -10.24 -2.75 19.51
CA PRO A 203 -10.20 -3.60 20.71
C PRO A 203 -9.19 -4.76 20.68
N LYS A 204 -8.89 -5.31 19.49
CA LYS A 204 -7.99 -6.45 19.30
C LYS A 204 -6.98 -6.25 18.16
N ARG A 205 -6.89 -5.04 17.65
CA ARG A 205 -6.01 -4.69 16.54
C ARG A 205 -5.45 -3.28 16.76
N ALA A 206 -4.23 -3.07 16.32
CA ALA A 206 -3.65 -1.74 16.21
C ALA A 206 -2.84 -1.62 14.94
N ASP A 207 -2.91 -0.45 14.32
CA ASP A 207 -2.18 -0.09 13.12
C ASP A 207 -1.24 1.06 13.47
N TYR A 208 0.01 0.97 13.01
CA TYR A 208 1.07 1.88 13.36
C TYR A 208 1.70 2.50 12.12
N ILE A 209 1.98 3.80 12.19
CA ILE A 209 2.84 4.52 11.26
C ILE A 209 3.98 5.11 12.09
N PHE A 210 5.22 4.85 11.69
CA PHE A 210 6.41 5.44 12.27
C PHE A 210 7.17 6.23 11.22
N ALA A 211 7.77 7.33 11.64
CA ALA A 211 8.72 8.07 10.81
C ALA A 211 9.86 8.62 11.67
N PHE A 212 11.08 8.47 11.21
CA PHE A 212 12.29 8.95 11.89
C PHE A 212 13.46 9.01 10.93
N THR A 213 14.55 9.64 11.37
CA THR A 213 15.81 9.65 10.64
C THR A 213 16.88 8.85 11.39
N ILE A 214 17.81 8.28 10.64
CA ILE A 214 18.97 7.55 11.18
C ILE A 214 20.24 7.94 10.42
N PRO A 215 21.41 8.03 11.09
CA PRO A 215 22.68 8.14 10.39
C PRO A 215 22.99 6.83 9.65
N VAL A 216 23.50 6.93 8.44
CA VAL A 216 23.91 5.79 7.60
C VAL A 216 25.30 6.04 7.04
N ASP A 217 26.18 5.05 7.12
CA ASP A 217 27.46 5.11 6.44
C ASP A 217 27.28 4.70 4.97
N SER A 218 27.21 5.68 4.08
CA SER A 218 27.05 5.47 2.64
C SER A 218 28.28 4.84 1.97
N SER A 219 29.43 4.77 2.65
CA SER A 219 30.65 4.11 2.16
C SER A 219 30.60 2.59 2.30
N LEU A 220 29.68 2.06 3.11
CA LEU A 220 29.52 0.62 3.29
C LEU A 220 28.97 -0.04 2.02
N PRO A 221 29.37 -1.29 1.71
CA PRO A 221 28.69 -2.14 0.74
C PRO A 221 27.18 -2.23 1.02
N GLU A 222 26.39 -2.45 -0.02
CA GLU A 222 24.91 -2.39 0.06
C GLU A 222 24.32 -3.35 1.10
N ASP A 223 24.83 -4.58 1.15
CA ASP A 223 24.44 -5.60 2.13
C ASP A 223 24.77 -5.19 3.58
N MET A 224 25.94 -4.64 3.81
CA MET A 224 26.34 -4.12 5.13
C MET A 224 25.54 -2.87 5.52
N ARG A 225 25.20 -2.02 4.55
CA ARG A 225 24.36 -0.84 4.75
C ARG A 225 22.94 -1.25 5.16
N ALA A 226 22.34 -2.23 4.49
CA ALA A 226 21.03 -2.77 4.84
C ALA A 226 21.03 -3.31 6.28
N PHE A 227 22.05 -4.04 6.69
CA PHE A 227 22.19 -4.54 8.06
C PHE A 227 22.34 -3.40 9.08
N SER A 228 23.14 -2.38 8.77
CA SER A 228 23.32 -1.18 9.62
C SER A 228 21.99 -0.43 9.80
N VAL A 229 21.23 -0.26 8.72
CA VAL A 229 19.88 0.36 8.74
C VAL A 229 18.94 -0.43 9.64
N MET A 230 18.90 -1.75 9.52
CA MET A 230 18.05 -2.60 10.36
C MET A 230 18.42 -2.50 11.85
N SER A 231 19.71 -2.52 12.17
CA SER A 231 20.16 -2.33 13.56
C SER A 231 19.75 -0.97 14.11
N ALA A 232 19.79 0.10 13.29
CA ALA A 232 19.36 1.41 13.69
C ALA A 232 17.82 1.50 13.87
N ILE A 233 17.05 0.84 13.01
CA ILE A 233 15.59 0.70 13.18
C ILE A 233 15.28 -0.01 14.51
N ASP A 234 15.95 -1.12 14.79
CA ASP A 234 15.75 -1.90 16.01
C ASP A 234 16.03 -1.06 17.27
N ASN A 235 17.11 -0.28 17.27
CA ASN A 235 17.43 0.64 18.36
C ASN A 235 16.34 1.74 18.55
N LYS A 236 15.75 2.26 17.49
CA LYS A 236 14.63 3.21 17.58
C LYS A 236 13.38 2.56 18.14
N LEU A 237 13.03 1.36 17.70
CA LEU A 237 11.88 0.60 18.21
C LEU A 237 12.03 0.24 19.69
N ALA A 238 13.24 -0.01 20.17
CA ALA A 238 13.52 -0.33 21.56
C ALA A 238 13.14 0.79 22.56
N THR A 239 12.86 2.00 22.07
CA THR A 239 12.33 3.09 22.89
C THR A 239 10.84 2.97 23.21
N ILE A 240 10.13 2.05 22.52
CA ILE A 240 8.70 1.78 22.70
C ILE A 240 8.53 0.57 23.62
N SER A 241 7.78 0.73 24.69
CA SER A 241 7.47 -0.34 25.65
C SER A 241 5.97 -0.63 25.71
N SER A 242 5.62 -1.88 25.99
CA SER A 242 4.24 -2.29 26.21
C SER A 242 3.77 -1.87 27.61
N LYS A 243 2.54 -1.38 27.72
CA LYS A 243 1.95 -1.05 29.03
C LYS A 243 1.64 -2.34 29.78
N GLY A 244 2.18 -2.47 30.99
CA GLY A 244 1.90 -3.60 31.88
C GLY A 244 2.87 -4.77 31.79
N ALA A 245 3.83 -4.77 30.85
CA ALA A 245 4.91 -5.74 30.77
C ALA A 245 6.24 -5.08 31.18
N GLU A 246 6.78 -5.50 32.32
CA GLU A 246 8.07 -4.98 32.81
C GLU A 246 9.21 -5.32 31.86
N HIS A 247 10.14 -4.39 31.66
CA HIS A 247 11.29 -4.55 30.77
C HIS A 247 10.92 -4.90 29.32
N SER A 248 9.69 -4.58 28.90
CA SER A 248 9.26 -4.79 27.51
C SER A 248 9.81 -3.70 26.59
N TYR A 249 10.10 -4.08 25.36
CA TYR A 249 10.46 -3.15 24.29
C TYR A 249 10.14 -3.76 22.92
N MET A 250 9.77 -2.91 21.97
CA MET A 250 9.53 -3.30 20.59
C MET A 250 10.86 -3.56 19.86
N ARG A 251 10.91 -4.59 19.04
CA ARG A 251 12.08 -4.93 18.24
C ARG A 251 11.71 -5.62 16.93
N LEU A 252 12.66 -5.71 16.01
CA LEU A 252 12.54 -6.58 14.85
C LEU A 252 12.62 -8.04 15.30
N SER A 253 11.84 -8.90 14.65
CA SER A 253 11.94 -10.34 14.91
C SER A 253 13.23 -10.90 14.32
N ASN A 254 13.85 -11.82 15.07
CA ASN A 254 15.03 -12.53 14.62
C ASN A 254 14.72 -13.70 13.68
N GLU A 255 13.48 -13.84 13.19
CA GLU A 255 13.08 -14.91 12.26
C GLU A 255 13.55 -14.59 10.82
N PRO A 256 14.63 -15.20 10.34
CA PRO A 256 15.20 -14.85 9.02
C PRO A 256 14.24 -15.09 7.85
N SER A 257 13.37 -16.10 7.98
CA SER A 257 12.40 -16.46 6.94
C SER A 257 11.29 -15.40 6.76
N SER A 258 11.17 -14.48 7.72
CA SER A 258 10.19 -13.40 7.66
C SER A 258 10.64 -12.20 6.81
N MET A 259 11.94 -12.14 6.48
CA MET A 259 12.56 -10.94 5.95
C MET A 259 12.72 -10.98 4.45
N THR A 260 12.28 -9.90 3.78
CA THR A 260 12.53 -9.66 2.36
C THR A 260 13.05 -8.24 2.15
N PHE A 261 13.93 -8.10 1.16
CA PHE A 261 14.49 -6.82 0.74
C PHE A 261 14.16 -6.58 -0.73
N THR A 262 13.69 -5.38 -1.02
CA THR A 262 13.59 -4.86 -2.38
C THR A 262 14.44 -3.58 -2.42
N PRO A 263 15.66 -3.63 -2.99
CA PRO A 263 16.62 -2.54 -2.86
C PRO A 263 16.20 -1.26 -3.60
N GLU A 264 15.37 -1.39 -4.63
CA GLU A 264 14.99 -0.27 -5.48
C GLU A 264 13.50 -0.23 -5.75
N VAL A 265 12.79 0.59 -4.96
CA VAL A 265 11.39 0.94 -5.19
C VAL A 265 11.31 2.43 -5.51
N MET A 266 10.81 2.78 -6.69
CA MET A 266 10.66 4.18 -7.09
C MET A 266 9.32 4.74 -6.63
N ILE A 267 9.35 5.72 -5.72
CA ILE A 267 8.16 6.41 -5.23
C ILE A 267 8.41 7.91 -5.25
N ALA A 268 7.51 8.67 -5.88
CA ALA A 268 7.59 10.12 -6.03
C ALA A 268 8.94 10.62 -6.61
N GLY A 269 9.53 9.86 -7.55
CA GLY A 269 10.81 10.18 -8.17
C GLY A 269 12.04 9.96 -7.29
N ARG A 270 11.87 9.36 -6.09
CA ARG A 270 12.96 8.98 -5.18
C ARG A 270 13.10 7.47 -5.14
N GLN A 271 14.33 7.00 -4.97
CA GLN A 271 14.64 5.59 -4.75
C GLN A 271 14.51 5.26 -3.26
N TRP A 272 13.78 4.20 -2.97
CA TRP A 272 13.59 3.68 -1.62
C TRP A 272 14.04 2.22 -1.57
N MET A 273 14.58 1.82 -0.45
CA MET A 273 14.74 0.39 -0.09
C MET A 273 13.49 -0.03 0.66
N GLU A 274 12.84 -1.11 0.25
CA GLU A 274 11.72 -1.70 0.97
C GLU A 274 12.22 -2.90 1.78
N ILE A 275 11.90 -2.92 3.07
CA ILE A 275 12.22 -4.01 4.00
C ILE A 275 10.91 -4.52 4.57
N ARG A 276 10.58 -5.80 4.34
CA ARG A 276 9.46 -6.48 4.99
C ARG A 276 10.00 -7.45 6.00
N CYS A 277 9.47 -7.42 7.21
CA CYS A 277 9.81 -8.36 8.27
C CYS A 277 8.69 -8.40 9.31
N TRP A 278 8.94 -9.10 10.41
CA TRP A 278 8.06 -9.08 11.56
C TRP A 278 8.66 -8.19 12.65
N TRP A 279 7.78 -7.60 13.43
CA TRP A 279 8.12 -6.97 14.70
C TRP A 279 7.53 -7.78 15.84
N GLU A 280 8.14 -7.67 17.02
CA GLU A 280 7.66 -8.28 18.24
C GLU A 280 7.97 -7.38 19.44
N VAL A 281 7.33 -7.63 20.56
CA VAL A 281 7.65 -6.99 21.85
C VAL A 281 8.36 -8.01 22.71
N ALA A 282 9.60 -7.73 23.08
CA ALA A 282 10.34 -8.53 24.03
C ALA A 282 9.60 -8.53 25.39
N ASN A 283 9.48 -9.71 26.00
CA ASN A 283 8.76 -9.94 27.26
C ASN A 283 7.23 -9.64 27.19
N ASP A 284 6.63 -9.70 25.97
CA ASP A 284 5.20 -9.63 25.76
C ASP A 284 4.83 -10.47 24.52
N PHE A 285 3.52 -10.72 24.30
CA PHE A 285 3.02 -11.55 23.20
C PHE A 285 2.60 -10.73 21.97
N MET A 286 2.89 -9.44 21.95
CA MET A 286 2.58 -8.57 20.81
C MET A 286 3.58 -8.74 19.68
N GLY A 287 3.09 -8.75 18.47
CA GLY A 287 3.91 -8.82 17.26
C GLY A 287 3.04 -8.84 16.00
N GLY A 288 3.67 -8.74 14.87
CA GLY A 288 2.97 -8.77 13.58
C GLY A 288 3.86 -8.43 12.39
N PRO A 289 3.28 -8.33 11.20
CA PRO A 289 3.99 -7.89 10.01
C PRO A 289 4.31 -6.39 10.06
N MET A 290 5.44 -6.04 9.45
CA MET A 290 5.82 -4.66 9.18
C MET A 290 6.47 -4.50 7.81
N VAL A 291 6.40 -3.28 7.29
CA VAL A 291 7.14 -2.84 6.11
C VAL A 291 7.78 -1.49 6.40
N ALA A 292 9.08 -1.36 6.10
CA ALA A 292 9.81 -0.11 6.18
C ALA A 292 10.29 0.33 4.79
N PHE A 293 10.17 1.61 4.53
CA PHE A 293 10.73 2.28 3.36
C PHE A 293 11.84 3.21 3.82
N VAL A 294 13.01 3.03 3.24
CA VAL A 294 14.24 3.73 3.63
C VAL A 294 14.77 4.51 2.43
N ASN A 295 14.84 5.81 2.54
CA ASN A 295 15.46 6.68 1.55
C ASN A 295 16.77 7.26 2.10
N VAL A 296 17.89 6.96 1.47
CA VAL A 296 19.22 7.42 1.89
C VAL A 296 19.60 8.67 1.11
N ASP A 297 19.85 9.76 1.82
CA ASP A 297 20.53 10.93 1.26
C ASP A 297 22.06 10.73 1.38
N ASN A 298 22.69 10.41 0.27
CA ASN A 298 24.14 10.20 0.23
C ASN A 298 24.95 11.49 0.45
N THR A 299 24.32 12.67 0.39
CA THR A 299 24.99 13.96 0.64
C THR A 299 25.14 14.23 2.13
N THR A 300 24.11 13.92 2.89
CA THR A 300 24.06 14.14 4.33
C THR A 300 24.42 12.90 5.14
N ASN A 301 24.47 11.72 4.52
CA ASN A 301 24.57 10.42 5.19
C ASN A 301 23.45 10.17 6.21
N ILE A 302 22.26 10.67 5.90
CA ILE A 302 21.07 10.46 6.70
C ILE A 302 20.05 9.68 5.88
N ALA A 303 19.44 8.67 6.49
CA ALA A 303 18.30 7.99 5.91
C ALA A 303 17.01 8.41 6.60
N THR A 304 15.97 8.69 5.79
CA THR A 304 14.60 8.83 6.24
C THR A 304 13.94 7.45 6.22
N VAL A 305 13.38 7.03 7.34
CA VAL A 305 12.66 5.78 7.49
C VAL A 305 11.19 6.08 7.71
N ILE A 306 10.33 5.50 6.87
CA ILE A 306 8.88 5.48 7.04
C ILE A 306 8.46 4.01 7.16
N MET A 307 7.79 3.69 8.26
CA MET A 307 7.51 2.30 8.59
C MET A 307 6.04 2.12 8.95
N PHE A 308 5.46 1.04 8.49
CA PHE A 308 4.10 0.62 8.77
C PHE A 308 4.14 -0.74 9.46
N ALA A 309 3.34 -0.90 10.51
CA ALA A 309 3.23 -2.15 11.24
C ALA A 309 1.79 -2.36 11.71
N ILE A 310 1.39 -3.61 11.89
CA ILE A 310 0.08 -3.94 12.45
C ILE A 310 0.22 -4.97 13.56
N TYR A 311 -0.65 -4.86 14.57
CA TYR A 311 -0.97 -5.90 15.51
C TYR A 311 -2.38 -6.41 15.18
N ALA A 312 -2.50 -7.62 14.67
CA ALA A 312 -3.77 -8.20 14.23
C ALA A 312 -3.76 -9.73 14.39
N PRO A 313 -3.78 -10.25 15.63
CA PRO A 313 -3.63 -11.67 15.90
C PRO A 313 -4.81 -12.53 15.41
N GLU A 314 -6.01 -11.95 15.28
CA GLU A 314 -7.22 -12.65 14.89
C GLU A 314 -7.67 -12.37 13.44
N ASP A 315 -7.15 -11.31 12.81
CA ASP A 315 -7.57 -10.84 11.48
C ASP A 315 -6.64 -11.31 10.36
N SER A 316 -7.13 -11.26 9.12
CA SER A 316 -6.30 -11.35 7.91
C SER A 316 -5.33 -10.18 7.85
N GLN A 317 -4.04 -10.45 7.74
CA GLN A 317 -2.99 -9.46 7.87
C GLN A 317 -2.67 -8.76 6.54
N ARG A 318 -2.79 -9.48 5.42
CA ARG A 318 -2.46 -8.94 4.10
C ARG A 318 -3.18 -7.62 3.81
N ASN A 319 -4.50 -7.60 3.93
CA ASN A 319 -5.28 -6.40 3.59
C ASN A 319 -4.92 -5.23 4.51
N LEU A 320 -4.65 -5.50 5.78
CA LEU A 320 -4.37 -4.48 6.78
C LEU A 320 -3.01 -3.82 6.56
N ILE A 321 -1.96 -4.62 6.39
CA ILE A 321 -0.61 -4.06 6.18
C ILE A 321 -0.52 -3.35 4.81
N ARG A 322 -1.18 -3.88 3.77
CA ARG A 322 -1.22 -3.23 2.46
C ARG A 322 -2.01 -1.94 2.44
N GLU A 323 -3.10 -1.84 3.24
CA GLU A 323 -3.82 -0.59 3.42
C GLU A 323 -2.89 0.52 3.93
N LEU A 324 -1.99 0.20 4.85
CA LEU A 324 -1.03 1.16 5.39
C LEU A 324 0.09 1.48 4.40
N GLU A 325 0.70 0.48 3.78
CA GLU A 325 1.80 0.70 2.83
C GLU A 325 1.36 1.53 1.61
N HIS A 326 0.07 1.50 1.26
CA HIS A 326 -0.45 2.34 0.18
C HIS A 326 -0.28 3.84 0.46
N LEU A 327 -0.24 4.25 1.74
CA LEU A 327 0.00 5.64 2.12
C LEU A 327 1.37 6.13 1.63
N MET A 328 2.36 5.24 1.56
CA MET A 328 3.68 5.55 1.02
C MET A 328 3.60 6.11 -0.41
N TYR A 329 2.64 5.65 -1.22
CA TYR A 329 2.45 6.10 -2.59
C TYR A 329 1.66 7.43 -2.71
N THR A 330 1.33 8.06 -1.59
CA THR A 330 0.79 9.43 -1.54
C THR A 330 1.89 10.46 -1.26
N ILE A 331 3.13 10.02 -1.06
CA ILE A 331 4.26 10.92 -0.78
C ILE A 331 4.47 11.88 -1.95
N SER A 332 4.71 13.14 -1.58
CA SER A 332 5.16 14.21 -2.48
C SER A 332 6.21 15.09 -1.78
N ASN A 333 6.89 15.91 -2.57
CA ASN A 333 7.92 16.84 -2.10
C ASN A 333 7.31 18.16 -1.64
#